data_13edd1bcfed23f383b1456a3cb097ed5
#
_entry.id   13edd1bcfed23f383b1456a3cb097ed5
#
_cell.length_a   1.000
_cell.length_b   1.000
_cell.length_c   1.000
_cell.angle_alpha   90.00
_cell.angle_beta   90.00
_cell.angle_gamma   90.00
#
_symmetry.space_group_name_H-M   'P 1'
#
loop_
_entity.id
_entity.type
_entity.pdbx_description
1 polymer ?
#
loop_
_entity_poly.entity_id
_entity_poly.type
_entity_poly.pdbx_seq_one_letter_code
_entity_poly.pdbx_strand_id
1 'polypeptide(L)'
;MASDNKNLPRVVLGTMTFGLEIKNNLNLIRVCGAENVKPFLDLFNSYGHVEIDTARIYGSGTTEQVLSQLPTAHLKIATKAWPFEDGSFNEENLAAQFRQSLEALNTTKVDIFYLHAPDGATPLEVTAKAVNDLYKEGLFERFGLSNFSSWQVALIYEICKQNGYVLPTVYQGMYNPISRSTGFGKLFRERYWNQLTFEGIEILEKAAAENHITLLEATLRWMRHHSGLEAKDGIIIGASSLKNLEESLSDLDKGPLDESMIQAFDDAWEKVKPSSQYYVRPATARYPVSTMMEKAEDKRETTQAQ
;
A
#
# COMPACT_ATOMS: atom_id res chain seq x y z
N MET A 1 -21.21 20.67 -3.07
CA MET A 1 -22.12 20.07 -2.06
C MET A 1 -21.34 18.95 -1.42
N ALA A 2 -20.96 19.05 -0.15
CA ALA A 2 -20.32 17.96 0.56
C ALA A 2 -21.39 16.87 0.77
N SER A 3 -21.32 15.80 -0.02
CA SER A 3 -22.18 14.63 0.14
C SER A 3 -21.93 14.03 1.52
N ASP A 4 -22.96 13.41 2.09
CA ASP A 4 -22.91 12.67 3.38
C ASP A 4 -21.97 11.44 3.30
N ASN A 5 -20.67 11.68 3.18
CA ASN A 5 -19.61 10.68 3.05
C ASN A 5 -19.32 9.93 4.37
N LYS A 6 -20.11 10.15 5.42
CA LYS A 6 -19.86 9.59 6.77
C LYS A 6 -19.91 8.06 6.86
N ASN A 7 -20.51 7.40 5.88
CA ASN A 7 -20.68 5.93 5.87
C ASN A 7 -19.84 5.22 4.80
N LEU A 8 -19.03 5.94 4.04
CA LEU A 8 -18.21 5.36 2.97
C LEU A 8 -16.76 5.16 3.42
N PRO A 9 -16.04 4.17 2.85
CA PRO A 9 -14.63 3.98 3.11
C PRO A 9 -13.82 5.25 2.83
N ARG A 10 -12.80 5.49 3.65
CA ARG A 10 -11.88 6.61 3.50
C ARG A 10 -11.00 6.41 2.27
N VAL A 11 -10.52 7.50 1.68
CA VAL A 11 -9.56 7.46 0.58
C VAL A 11 -8.18 7.84 1.13
N VAL A 12 -7.17 7.04 0.78
CA VAL A 12 -5.78 7.19 1.23
C VAL A 12 -4.88 7.32 0.00
N LEU A 13 -3.98 8.28 -0.02
CA LEU A 13 -3.02 8.44 -1.12
C LEU A 13 -1.80 7.54 -0.90
N GLY A 14 -1.62 6.55 -1.79
CA GLY A 14 -0.41 5.73 -1.84
C GLY A 14 0.73 6.45 -2.56
N THR A 15 1.90 6.49 -1.94
CA THR A 15 3.05 7.29 -2.39
C THR A 15 4.18 6.48 -3.04
N MET A 16 3.96 5.20 -3.34
CA MET A 16 5.00 4.29 -3.86
C MET A 16 5.62 4.78 -5.19
N THR A 17 4.91 5.63 -5.95
CA THR A 17 5.40 6.17 -7.22
C THR A 17 6.19 7.46 -7.08
N PHE A 18 6.35 8.01 -5.86
CA PHE A 18 7.09 9.23 -5.58
C PHE A 18 8.54 8.94 -5.16
N GLY A 19 9.46 9.84 -5.48
CA GLY A 19 10.87 9.72 -5.08
C GLY A 19 11.72 10.90 -5.53
N LEU A 20 13.01 10.89 -5.16
CA LEU A 20 13.95 11.96 -5.57
C LEU A 20 14.52 11.73 -6.97
N GLU A 21 14.73 10.48 -7.37
CA GLU A 21 15.37 10.16 -8.64
C GLU A 21 14.89 8.84 -9.24
N ILE A 22 14.87 8.77 -10.58
CA ILE A 22 14.55 7.54 -11.33
C ILE A 22 15.83 6.70 -11.50
N LYS A 23 16.50 6.31 -10.42
CA LYS A 23 17.82 5.65 -10.51
C LYS A 23 17.81 4.12 -10.52
N ASN A 24 16.70 3.45 -10.28
CA ASN A 24 16.72 2.00 -10.19
C ASN A 24 15.94 1.30 -11.31
N ASN A 25 16.48 0.13 -11.70
CA ASN A 25 15.97 -0.73 -12.77
C ASN A 25 14.53 -1.23 -12.57
N LEU A 26 13.89 -0.96 -11.43
CA LEU A 26 12.51 -1.33 -11.13
C LEU A 26 11.50 -0.34 -11.69
N ASN A 27 11.96 0.85 -12.05
CA ASN A 27 11.13 1.88 -12.71
C ASN A 27 9.76 2.13 -12.02
N LEU A 28 9.73 2.14 -10.68
CA LEU A 28 8.53 2.37 -9.89
C LEU A 28 8.24 3.85 -9.67
N ILE A 29 9.29 4.67 -9.54
CA ILE A 29 9.15 6.10 -9.38
C ILE A 29 8.66 6.70 -10.69
N ARG A 30 7.57 7.44 -10.63
CA ARG A 30 6.92 8.14 -11.75
C ARG A 30 6.94 9.64 -11.57
N VAL A 31 7.00 10.11 -10.32
CA VAL A 31 6.96 11.52 -9.96
C VAL A 31 8.18 11.82 -9.10
N CYS A 32 9.08 12.67 -9.61
CA CYS A 32 10.36 12.96 -8.98
C CYS A 32 10.41 14.39 -8.46
N GLY A 33 10.91 14.55 -7.23
CA GLY A 33 11.11 15.85 -6.60
C GLY A 33 9.85 16.41 -5.93
N ALA A 34 10.06 17.21 -4.90
CA ALA A 34 8.97 17.77 -4.10
C ALA A 34 8.07 18.69 -4.91
N GLU A 35 8.63 19.46 -5.85
CA GLU A 35 7.90 20.36 -6.73
C GLU A 35 6.87 19.63 -7.62
N ASN A 36 7.17 18.39 -8.02
CA ASN A 36 6.29 17.58 -8.85
C ASN A 36 5.31 16.74 -8.01
N VAL A 37 5.65 16.42 -6.75
CA VAL A 37 4.78 15.69 -5.82
C VAL A 37 3.76 16.63 -5.15
N LYS A 38 4.14 17.89 -4.89
CA LYS A 38 3.24 18.87 -4.25
C LYS A 38 1.86 18.98 -4.90
N PRO A 39 1.74 19.08 -6.23
CA PRO A 39 0.43 19.14 -6.89
C PRO A 39 -0.47 17.95 -6.62
N PHE A 40 0.09 16.75 -6.39
CA PHE A 40 -0.69 15.55 -6.01
C PHE A 40 -1.28 15.69 -4.61
N LEU A 41 -0.51 16.21 -3.65
CA LEU A 41 -1.02 16.47 -2.30
C LEU A 41 -2.07 17.58 -2.31
N ASP A 42 -1.82 18.67 -3.03
CA ASP A 42 -2.77 19.79 -3.14
C ASP A 42 -4.10 19.31 -3.73
N LEU A 43 -4.06 18.53 -4.82
CA LEU A 43 -5.26 17.94 -5.43
C LEU A 43 -5.98 17.00 -4.47
N PHE A 44 -5.25 16.09 -3.82
CA PHE A 44 -5.80 15.15 -2.85
C PHE A 44 -6.49 15.86 -1.68
N ASN A 45 -5.85 16.90 -1.15
CA ASN A 45 -6.39 17.74 -0.07
C ASN A 45 -7.63 18.53 -0.52
N SER A 46 -7.70 18.95 -1.80
CA SER A 46 -8.86 19.70 -2.32
C SER A 46 -10.14 18.86 -2.34
N TYR A 47 -10.03 17.54 -2.35
CA TYR A 47 -11.13 16.59 -2.16
C TYR A 47 -11.45 16.31 -0.69
N GLY A 48 -10.76 16.96 0.27
CA GLY A 48 -10.97 16.80 1.71
C GLY A 48 -10.29 15.58 2.32
N HIS A 49 -9.39 14.92 1.61
CA HIS A 49 -8.66 13.77 2.10
C HIS A 49 -7.33 14.18 2.75
N VAL A 50 -6.92 13.48 3.82
CA VAL A 50 -5.75 13.83 4.63
C VAL A 50 -4.86 12.63 5.00
N GLU A 51 -5.15 11.44 4.50
CA GLU A 51 -4.40 10.22 4.85
C GLU A 51 -3.46 9.83 3.72
N ILE A 52 -2.18 9.63 4.03
CA ILE A 52 -1.18 9.17 3.07
C ILE A 52 -0.49 7.90 3.56
N ASP A 53 -0.18 7.01 2.62
CA ASP A 53 0.45 5.73 2.85
C ASP A 53 1.82 5.70 2.18
N THR A 54 2.88 5.56 2.98
CA THR A 54 4.26 5.42 2.52
C THR A 54 4.92 4.18 3.14
N ALA A 55 6.19 3.96 2.85
CA ALA A 55 7.00 2.90 3.45
C ALA A 55 8.49 3.20 3.30
N ARG A 56 9.31 2.68 4.22
CA ARG A 56 10.78 2.82 4.21
C ARG A 56 11.41 2.36 2.90
N ILE A 57 10.87 1.29 2.29
CA ILE A 57 11.40 0.74 1.04
C ILE A 57 11.03 1.55 -0.22
N TYR A 58 10.01 2.41 -0.15
CA TYR A 58 9.52 3.12 -1.34
C TYR A 58 10.56 4.10 -1.88
N GLY A 59 10.71 4.11 -3.20
CA GLY A 59 11.71 4.93 -3.85
C GLY A 59 13.15 4.66 -3.38
N SER A 60 13.45 3.44 -2.89
CA SER A 60 14.73 3.11 -2.24
C SER A 60 15.05 4.04 -1.06
N GLY A 61 14.02 4.36 -0.27
CA GLY A 61 14.10 5.24 0.90
C GLY A 61 13.92 6.73 0.61
N THR A 62 13.78 7.14 -0.66
CA THR A 62 13.68 8.56 -1.02
C THR A 62 12.26 9.10 -1.00
N THR A 63 11.22 8.25 -1.00
CA THR A 63 9.83 8.69 -0.94
C THR A 63 9.54 9.48 0.34
N GLU A 64 9.99 8.97 1.49
CA GLU A 64 9.83 9.66 2.79
C GLU A 64 10.59 11.00 2.79
N GLN A 65 11.78 11.06 2.19
CA GLN A 65 12.57 12.28 2.05
C GLN A 65 11.88 13.34 1.16
N VAL A 66 11.19 12.94 0.10
CA VAL A 66 10.39 13.87 -0.71
C VAL A 66 9.23 14.42 0.08
N LEU A 67 8.53 13.55 0.84
CA LEU A 67 7.39 13.97 1.67
C LEU A 67 7.81 14.98 2.75
N SER A 68 9.00 14.85 3.33
CA SER A 68 9.50 15.78 4.35
C SER A 68 9.74 17.21 3.85
N GLN A 69 9.88 17.40 2.53
CA GLN A 69 10.05 18.72 1.90
C GLN A 69 8.72 19.43 1.63
N LEU A 70 7.60 18.80 1.96
CA LEU A 70 6.24 19.26 1.68
C LEU A 70 5.48 19.60 2.97
N PRO A 71 4.42 20.41 2.91
CA PRO A 71 3.63 20.78 4.07
C PRO A 71 2.74 19.60 4.51
N THR A 72 3.31 18.61 5.18
CA THR A 72 2.62 17.36 5.59
C THR A 72 2.09 17.37 7.02
N ALA A 73 2.29 18.45 7.80
CA ALA A 73 1.93 18.51 9.22
C ALA A 73 0.43 18.29 9.52
N HIS A 74 -0.44 18.54 8.55
CA HIS A 74 -1.89 18.32 8.66
C HIS A 74 -2.31 16.91 8.20
N LEU A 75 -1.39 16.13 7.61
CA LEU A 75 -1.67 14.82 7.06
C LEU A 75 -1.48 13.73 8.12
N LYS A 76 -2.29 12.70 8.02
CA LYS A 76 -2.12 11.45 8.77
C LYS A 76 -1.22 10.53 7.96
N ILE A 77 -0.01 10.33 8.44
CA ILE A 77 1.00 9.53 7.72
C ILE A 77 1.00 8.11 8.25
N ALA A 78 0.91 7.15 7.35
CA ALA A 78 1.21 5.75 7.63
C ALA A 78 2.55 5.39 6.99
N THR A 79 3.47 4.76 7.75
CA THR A 79 4.70 4.20 7.20
C THR A 79 4.91 2.74 7.62
N LYS A 80 5.88 2.05 6.98
CA LYS A 80 6.07 0.61 7.13
C LYS A 80 7.54 0.24 7.21
N ALA A 81 7.89 -0.64 8.15
CA ALA A 81 9.17 -1.32 8.15
C ALA A 81 9.14 -2.52 7.21
N TRP A 82 10.25 -2.76 6.51
CA TRP A 82 10.40 -3.85 5.56
C TRP A 82 11.38 -4.91 6.09
N PRO A 83 11.10 -6.22 5.95
CA PRO A 83 12.06 -7.26 6.29
C PRO A 83 13.12 -7.40 5.18
N PHE A 84 14.15 -6.54 5.21
CA PHE A 84 15.24 -6.52 4.23
C PHE A 84 16.04 -7.84 4.24
N GLU A 85 16.27 -8.38 5.43
CA GLU A 85 17.04 -9.59 5.68
C GLU A 85 16.48 -10.34 6.89
N ASP A 86 17.00 -11.53 7.14
CA ASP A 86 16.66 -12.34 8.31
C ASP A 86 17.04 -11.56 9.59
N GLY A 87 16.12 -11.42 10.52
CA GLY A 87 16.32 -10.65 11.75
C GLY A 87 16.01 -9.15 11.66
N SER A 88 15.46 -8.67 10.54
CA SER A 88 15.07 -7.27 10.36
C SER A 88 14.06 -6.76 11.39
N PHE A 89 13.31 -7.65 12.03
CA PHE A 89 12.29 -7.28 13.01
C PHE A 89 12.66 -7.67 14.45
N ASN A 90 13.96 -7.93 14.72
CA ASN A 90 14.44 -7.94 16.10
C ASN A 90 14.35 -6.53 16.73
N GLU A 91 14.53 -6.41 18.03
CA GLU A 91 14.34 -5.16 18.79
C GLU A 91 15.20 -4.01 18.24
N GLU A 92 16.47 -4.26 17.97
CA GLU A 92 17.43 -3.24 17.52
C GLU A 92 17.15 -2.80 16.07
N ASN A 93 17.04 -3.75 15.14
CA ASN A 93 16.88 -3.49 13.72
C ASN A 93 15.53 -2.83 13.41
N LEU A 94 14.44 -3.29 14.04
CA LEU A 94 13.12 -2.69 13.85
C LEU A 94 13.09 -1.25 14.37
N ALA A 95 13.66 -1.01 15.56
CA ALA A 95 13.73 0.32 16.13
C ALA A 95 14.58 1.26 15.26
N ALA A 96 15.75 0.81 14.80
CA ALA A 96 16.62 1.58 13.92
C ALA A 96 15.90 1.94 12.62
N GLN A 97 15.24 0.96 11.98
CA GLN A 97 14.52 1.15 10.72
C GLN A 97 13.36 2.16 10.87
N PHE A 98 12.60 2.07 11.96
CA PHE A 98 11.48 2.99 12.19
C PHE A 98 11.98 4.42 12.51
N ARG A 99 13.06 4.57 13.31
CA ARG A 99 13.67 5.88 13.56
C ARG A 99 14.21 6.53 12.29
N GLN A 100 14.79 5.74 11.37
CA GLN A 100 15.19 6.23 10.05
C GLN A 100 13.98 6.74 9.24
N SER A 101 12.81 6.11 9.34
CA SER A 101 11.58 6.62 8.71
C SER A 101 11.14 7.95 9.31
N LEU A 102 11.14 8.08 10.65
CA LEU A 102 10.80 9.34 11.33
C LEU A 102 11.76 10.47 10.95
N GLU A 103 13.06 10.19 10.89
CA GLU A 103 14.08 11.14 10.45
C GLU A 103 13.85 11.55 8.98
N ALA A 104 13.66 10.57 8.08
CA ALA A 104 13.42 10.83 6.67
C ALA A 104 12.14 11.62 6.40
N LEU A 105 11.09 11.42 7.20
CA LEU A 105 9.83 12.17 7.17
C LEU A 105 9.93 13.53 7.88
N ASN A 106 11.02 13.80 8.58
CA ASN A 106 11.19 14.97 9.45
C ASN A 106 10.01 15.15 10.43
N THR A 107 9.64 14.04 11.11
CA THR A 107 8.53 14.01 12.08
C THR A 107 8.93 13.23 13.33
N THR A 108 8.28 13.50 14.44
CA THR A 108 8.48 12.76 15.69
C THR A 108 7.48 11.61 15.85
N LYS A 109 6.42 11.57 15.00
CA LYS A 109 5.32 10.62 15.17
C LYS A 109 4.58 10.40 13.86
N VAL A 110 4.03 9.19 13.66
CA VAL A 110 3.13 8.86 12.56
C VAL A 110 1.77 8.36 13.08
N ASP A 111 0.76 8.34 12.22
CA ASP A 111 -0.57 7.81 12.57
C ASP A 111 -0.56 6.28 12.63
N ILE A 112 -0.03 5.61 11.57
CA ILE A 112 0.04 4.15 11.55
C ILE A 112 1.47 3.70 11.29
N PHE A 113 1.94 2.76 12.12
CA PHE A 113 3.16 2.01 11.85
C PHE A 113 2.84 0.58 11.48
N TYR A 114 3.25 0.15 10.28
CA TYR A 114 3.04 -1.20 9.79
C TYR A 114 4.31 -2.05 9.81
N LEU A 115 4.14 -3.33 10.09
CA LEU A 115 5.04 -4.36 9.57
C LEU A 115 4.61 -4.69 8.14
N HIS A 116 5.46 -4.41 7.15
CA HIS A 116 5.11 -4.45 5.72
C HIS A 116 4.93 -5.87 5.17
N ALA A 117 5.66 -6.83 5.74
CA ALA A 117 5.56 -8.26 5.49
C ALA A 117 6.16 -9.00 6.69
N PRO A 118 5.88 -10.29 6.88
CA PRO A 118 6.50 -11.06 7.96
C PRO A 118 8.02 -11.23 7.74
N ASP A 119 8.79 -11.07 8.82
CA ASP A 119 10.18 -11.53 8.92
C ASP A 119 10.17 -12.98 9.41
N GLY A 120 10.57 -13.91 8.54
CA GLY A 120 10.51 -15.34 8.83
C GLY A 120 11.56 -15.83 9.85
N ALA A 121 12.57 -15.03 10.17
CA ALA A 121 13.66 -15.39 11.05
C ALA A 121 13.49 -14.86 12.48
N THR A 122 12.75 -13.78 12.68
CA THR A 122 12.50 -13.21 14.02
C THR A 122 11.24 -13.84 14.63
N PRO A 123 11.31 -14.39 15.86
CA PRO A 123 10.11 -14.84 16.57
C PRO A 123 9.08 -13.72 16.72
N LEU A 124 7.81 -14.05 16.53
CA LEU A 124 6.72 -13.05 16.58
C LEU A 124 6.60 -12.35 17.94
N GLU A 125 6.98 -13.04 19.02
CA GLU A 125 7.03 -12.48 20.38
C GLU A 125 8.06 -11.35 20.50
N VAL A 126 9.24 -11.52 19.89
CA VAL A 126 10.31 -10.51 19.85
C VAL A 126 9.85 -9.31 19.04
N THR A 127 9.28 -9.56 17.85
CA THR A 127 8.74 -8.50 16.98
C THR A 127 7.62 -7.73 17.67
N ALA A 128 6.67 -8.41 18.31
CA ALA A 128 5.55 -7.77 19.01
C ALA A 128 6.03 -6.90 20.19
N LYS A 129 7.05 -7.38 20.94
CA LYS A 129 7.67 -6.58 22.01
C LYS A 129 8.36 -5.34 21.46
N ALA A 130 9.14 -5.47 20.40
CA ALA A 130 9.83 -4.34 19.76
C ALA A 130 8.85 -3.26 19.28
N VAL A 131 7.74 -3.64 18.64
CA VAL A 131 6.66 -2.71 18.26
C VAL A 131 6.06 -2.02 19.48
N ASN A 132 5.78 -2.77 20.55
CA ASN A 132 5.20 -2.22 21.76
C ASN A 132 6.13 -1.23 22.47
N ASP A 133 7.43 -1.46 22.45
CA ASP A 133 8.40 -0.53 23.04
C ASP A 133 8.40 0.80 22.28
N LEU A 134 8.37 0.78 20.96
CA LEU A 134 8.21 1.99 20.12
C LEU A 134 6.85 2.69 20.35
N TYR A 135 5.78 1.92 20.58
CA TYR A 135 4.47 2.48 20.94
C TYR A 135 4.51 3.21 22.30
N LYS A 136 5.15 2.63 23.30
CA LYS A 136 5.32 3.25 24.62
C LYS A 136 6.13 4.54 24.57
N GLU A 137 7.03 4.69 23.62
CA GLU A 137 7.73 5.94 23.34
C GLU A 137 6.82 7.01 22.69
N GLY A 138 5.60 6.65 22.27
CA GLY A 138 4.63 7.55 21.65
C GLY A 138 4.91 7.87 20.19
N LEU A 139 5.66 7.03 19.49
CA LEU A 139 6.14 7.30 18.12
C LEU A 139 5.10 7.02 17.03
N PHE A 140 3.99 6.37 17.36
CA PHE A 140 2.85 6.15 16.47
C PHE A 140 1.55 5.96 17.25
N GLU A 141 0.37 6.09 16.56
CA GLU A 141 -0.95 5.94 17.18
C GLU A 141 -1.52 4.53 17.05
N ARG A 142 -1.37 3.90 15.88
CA ARG A 142 -1.99 2.63 15.53
C ARG A 142 -0.97 1.64 15.01
N PHE A 143 -1.08 0.39 15.42
CA PHE A 143 -0.27 -0.71 14.91
C PHE A 143 -0.97 -1.42 13.77
N GLY A 144 -0.27 -1.60 12.64
CA GLY A 144 -0.77 -2.25 11.44
C GLY A 144 0.07 -3.44 10.99
N LEU A 145 -0.59 -4.38 10.31
CA LEU A 145 0.03 -5.53 9.65
C LEU A 145 -0.28 -5.51 8.15
N SER A 146 0.69 -5.89 7.32
CA SER A 146 0.51 -6.00 5.87
C SER A 146 1.16 -7.28 5.36
N ASN A 147 0.52 -7.99 4.43
CA ASN A 147 1.01 -9.24 3.85
C ASN A 147 1.23 -10.41 4.84
N PHE A 148 0.68 -10.34 6.03
CA PHE A 148 0.65 -11.44 7.00
C PHE A 148 -0.50 -12.40 6.68
N SER A 149 -0.29 -13.69 6.92
CA SER A 149 -1.36 -14.68 6.84
C SER A 149 -2.34 -14.50 8.02
N SER A 150 -3.58 -14.95 7.85
CA SER A 150 -4.60 -14.85 8.89
C SER A 150 -4.19 -15.51 10.21
N TRP A 151 -3.49 -16.66 10.15
CA TRP A 151 -2.97 -17.31 11.36
C TRP A 151 -1.85 -16.51 12.04
N GLN A 152 -0.99 -15.83 11.27
CA GLN A 152 0.04 -14.93 11.83
C GLN A 152 -0.58 -13.70 12.48
N VAL A 153 -1.61 -13.13 11.84
CA VAL A 153 -2.37 -12.02 12.44
C VAL A 153 -3.00 -12.43 13.77
N ALA A 154 -3.65 -13.60 13.80
CA ALA A 154 -4.26 -14.13 15.03
C ALA A 154 -3.20 -14.38 16.12
N LEU A 155 -2.06 -14.96 15.75
CA LEU A 155 -0.97 -15.24 16.70
C LEU A 155 -0.35 -13.95 17.26
N ILE A 156 -0.04 -12.96 16.43
CA ILE A 156 0.48 -11.65 16.89
C ILE A 156 -0.56 -10.97 17.80
N TYR A 157 -1.84 -11.02 17.42
CA TYR A 157 -2.91 -10.44 18.24
C TYR A 157 -2.95 -11.09 19.65
N GLU A 158 -2.90 -12.42 19.73
CA GLU A 158 -2.90 -13.13 21.01
C GLU A 158 -1.63 -12.86 21.82
N ILE A 159 -0.44 -12.81 21.20
CA ILE A 159 0.80 -12.44 21.86
C ILE A 159 0.68 -11.03 22.47
N CYS A 160 0.20 -10.05 21.68
CA CYS A 160 0.03 -8.69 22.17
C CYS A 160 -0.99 -8.63 23.32
N LYS A 161 -2.12 -9.32 23.19
CA LYS A 161 -3.18 -9.34 24.20
C LYS A 161 -2.71 -9.96 25.53
N GLN A 162 -2.00 -11.09 25.47
CA GLN A 162 -1.50 -11.78 26.66
C GLN A 162 -0.43 -10.99 27.42
N ASN A 163 0.36 -10.19 26.71
CA ASN A 163 1.44 -9.38 27.29
C ASN A 163 1.05 -7.92 27.59
N GLY A 164 -0.20 -7.51 27.31
CA GLY A 164 -0.64 -6.12 27.47
C GLY A 164 0.06 -5.16 26.51
N TYR A 165 0.46 -5.63 25.34
CA TYR A 165 1.08 -4.85 24.27
C TYR A 165 0.02 -4.16 23.41
N VAL A 166 0.46 -3.13 22.62
CA VAL A 166 -0.41 -2.50 21.62
C VAL A 166 -0.93 -3.55 20.64
N LEU A 167 -2.26 -3.56 20.45
CA LEU A 167 -2.90 -4.53 19.55
C LEU A 167 -2.76 -4.07 18.10
N PRO A 168 -2.56 -5.00 17.13
CA PRO A 168 -2.73 -4.69 15.72
C PRO A 168 -4.22 -4.42 15.44
N THR A 169 -4.51 -3.20 15.01
CA THR A 169 -5.89 -2.74 14.75
C THR A 169 -6.13 -2.41 13.27
N VAL A 170 -5.08 -2.45 12.46
CA VAL A 170 -5.16 -2.15 11.03
C VAL A 170 -4.51 -3.29 10.24
N TYR A 171 -5.20 -3.72 9.18
CA TYR A 171 -4.64 -4.66 8.21
C TYR A 171 -4.65 -4.06 6.82
N GLN A 172 -3.49 -4.07 6.15
CA GLN A 172 -3.37 -3.64 4.75
C GLN A 172 -3.13 -4.86 3.86
N GLY A 173 -4.04 -5.11 2.94
CA GLY A 173 -3.95 -6.19 1.96
C GLY A 173 -4.28 -5.71 0.55
N MET A 174 -3.92 -6.53 -0.46
CA MET A 174 -4.37 -6.27 -1.81
C MET A 174 -5.88 -6.56 -1.93
N TYR A 175 -6.60 -5.56 -2.37
CA TYR A 175 -8.02 -5.65 -2.64
C TYR A 175 -8.28 -4.84 -3.91
N ASN A 176 -8.12 -5.48 -5.07
CA ASN A 176 -8.32 -4.84 -6.36
C ASN A 176 -8.90 -5.83 -7.37
N PRO A 177 -9.70 -5.35 -8.32
CA PRO A 177 -10.30 -6.23 -9.33
C PRO A 177 -9.31 -6.73 -10.37
N ILE A 178 -8.21 -6.00 -10.74
CA ILE A 178 -7.22 -6.52 -11.72
C ILE A 178 -6.12 -5.48 -12.03
N SER A 179 -4.83 -5.87 -12.01
CA SER A 179 -3.67 -5.02 -12.28
C SER A 179 -2.96 -5.38 -13.59
N ARG A 180 -2.68 -4.38 -14.44
CA ARG A 180 -1.82 -4.51 -15.63
C ARG A 180 -0.47 -3.82 -15.43
N SER A 181 0.59 -4.58 -15.67
CA SER A 181 2.02 -4.29 -15.95
C SER A 181 2.72 -3.07 -15.33
N THR A 182 3.70 -3.37 -14.46
CA THR A 182 4.87 -2.53 -14.11
C THR A 182 6.07 -3.44 -13.82
N GLY A 183 7.21 -2.94 -13.32
CA GLY A 183 8.41 -3.73 -12.99
C GLY A 183 8.18 -4.91 -12.01
N PHE A 184 7.11 -4.89 -11.20
CA PHE A 184 6.53 -6.06 -10.53
C PHE A 184 5.76 -6.99 -11.49
N GLY A 185 5.78 -6.71 -12.78
CA GLY A 185 4.98 -7.39 -13.80
C GLY A 185 5.16 -8.91 -13.85
N LYS A 186 6.34 -9.46 -13.48
CA LYS A 186 6.50 -10.92 -13.39
C LYS A 186 5.62 -11.49 -12.28
N LEU A 187 5.62 -10.85 -11.10
CA LEU A 187 4.84 -11.26 -9.96
C LEU A 187 3.33 -11.15 -10.18
N PHE A 188 2.90 -10.03 -10.78
CA PHE A 188 1.49 -9.84 -11.13
C PHE A 188 1.07 -10.75 -12.28
N ARG A 189 1.96 -11.03 -13.25
CA ARG A 189 1.71 -12.02 -14.29
C ARG A 189 1.51 -13.41 -13.72
N GLU A 190 2.36 -13.87 -12.83
CA GLU A 190 2.20 -15.17 -12.17
C GLU A 190 0.87 -15.30 -11.43
N ARG A 191 0.34 -14.21 -10.88
CA ARG A 191 -0.91 -14.19 -10.10
C ARG A 191 -2.16 -14.00 -10.94
N TYR A 192 -2.13 -13.12 -11.94
CA TYR A 192 -3.33 -12.65 -12.64
C TYR A 192 -3.33 -12.94 -14.15
N TRP A 193 -2.21 -13.39 -14.72
CA TRP A 193 -2.10 -13.63 -16.14
C TRP A 193 -2.53 -15.06 -16.49
N ASN A 194 -3.79 -15.33 -16.36
CA ASN A 194 -4.40 -16.60 -16.69
C ASN A 194 -5.71 -16.39 -17.45
N GLN A 195 -6.16 -17.43 -18.15
CA GLN A 195 -7.33 -17.40 -19.03
C GLN A 195 -8.59 -16.89 -18.30
N LEU A 196 -8.88 -17.42 -17.11
CA LEU A 196 -10.09 -17.06 -16.36
C LEU A 196 -10.09 -15.60 -15.93
N THR A 197 -8.93 -15.04 -15.58
CA THR A 197 -8.81 -13.62 -15.27
C THR A 197 -9.12 -12.74 -16.47
N PHE A 198 -8.65 -13.09 -17.66
CA PHE A 198 -8.97 -12.34 -18.88
C PHE A 198 -10.44 -12.44 -19.24
N GLU A 199 -11.05 -13.62 -19.14
CA GLU A 199 -12.48 -13.80 -19.34
C GLU A 199 -13.33 -12.99 -18.35
N GLY A 200 -12.91 -12.90 -17.07
CA GLY A 200 -13.55 -12.04 -16.10
C GLY A 200 -13.43 -10.55 -16.44
N ILE A 201 -12.26 -10.11 -16.96
CA ILE A 201 -12.09 -8.72 -17.44
C ILE A 201 -13.03 -8.42 -18.63
N GLU A 202 -13.14 -9.33 -19.59
CA GLU A 202 -14.02 -9.17 -20.78
C GLU A 202 -15.48 -8.98 -20.36
N ILE A 203 -15.95 -9.71 -19.33
CA ILE A 203 -17.30 -9.52 -18.77
C ILE A 203 -17.46 -8.08 -18.27
N LEU A 204 -16.49 -7.59 -17.49
CA LEU A 204 -16.54 -6.24 -16.91
C LEU A 204 -16.38 -5.14 -17.97
N GLU A 205 -15.49 -5.31 -18.96
CA GLU A 205 -15.30 -4.34 -20.04
C GLU A 205 -16.58 -4.19 -20.88
N LYS A 206 -17.26 -5.30 -21.19
CA LYS A 206 -18.53 -5.28 -21.89
C LYS A 206 -19.62 -4.55 -21.11
N ALA A 207 -19.79 -4.91 -19.84
CA ALA A 207 -20.80 -4.26 -19.00
C ALA A 207 -20.50 -2.76 -18.79
N ALA A 208 -19.23 -2.38 -18.61
CA ALA A 208 -18.84 -0.98 -18.49
C ALA A 208 -19.15 -0.18 -19.76
N ALA A 209 -18.90 -0.76 -20.94
CA ALA A 209 -19.24 -0.13 -22.22
C ALA A 209 -20.76 0.05 -22.39
N GLU A 210 -21.57 -0.96 -22.02
CA GLU A 210 -23.03 -0.89 -22.05
C GLU A 210 -23.59 0.17 -21.07
N ASN A 211 -22.92 0.41 -19.95
CA ASN A 211 -23.26 1.43 -18.97
C ASN A 211 -22.60 2.80 -19.25
N HIS A 212 -21.87 2.94 -20.37
CA HIS A 212 -21.18 4.20 -20.76
C HIS A 212 -20.19 4.73 -19.73
N ILE A 213 -19.53 3.84 -18.97
CA ILE A 213 -18.49 4.18 -18.00
C ILE A 213 -17.18 3.47 -18.34
N THR A 214 -16.08 3.95 -17.77
CA THR A 214 -14.79 3.26 -17.89
C THR A 214 -14.70 2.10 -16.90
N LEU A 215 -13.87 1.10 -17.20
CA LEU A 215 -13.59 0.00 -16.26
C LEU A 215 -12.95 0.52 -14.95
N LEU A 216 -12.16 1.59 -15.03
CA LEU A 216 -11.59 2.26 -13.83
C LEU A 216 -12.70 2.84 -12.96
N GLU A 217 -13.61 3.61 -13.55
CA GLU A 217 -14.77 4.18 -12.85
C GLU A 217 -15.61 3.09 -12.21
N ALA A 218 -15.96 2.05 -12.98
CA ALA A 218 -16.73 0.92 -12.47
C ALA A 218 -16.06 0.29 -11.24
N THR A 219 -14.75 0.04 -11.34
CA THR A 219 -13.95 -0.57 -10.27
C THR A 219 -13.92 0.29 -8.99
N LEU A 220 -13.66 1.60 -9.13
CA LEU A 220 -13.55 2.51 -7.99
C LEU A 220 -14.89 2.71 -7.29
N ARG A 221 -15.99 2.84 -8.07
CA ARG A 221 -17.35 2.92 -7.53
C ARG A 221 -17.77 1.62 -6.86
N TRP A 222 -17.43 0.46 -7.44
CA TRP A 222 -17.67 -0.83 -6.79
C TRP A 222 -16.94 -0.93 -5.45
N MET A 223 -15.66 -0.58 -5.41
CA MET A 223 -14.87 -0.56 -4.17
C MET A 223 -15.51 0.31 -3.09
N ARG A 224 -16.01 1.48 -3.48
CA ARG A 224 -16.53 2.47 -2.54
C ARG A 224 -17.94 2.17 -2.04
N HIS A 225 -18.80 1.58 -2.89
CA HIS A 225 -20.24 1.46 -2.61
C HIS A 225 -20.74 0.03 -2.49
N HIS A 226 -20.06 -0.95 -3.09
CA HIS A 226 -20.57 -2.34 -3.22
C HIS A 226 -19.62 -3.38 -2.64
N SER A 227 -18.44 -3.00 -2.19
CA SER A 227 -17.52 -3.91 -1.50
C SER A 227 -17.94 -4.13 -0.04
N GLY A 228 -17.29 -5.07 0.64
CA GLY A 228 -17.46 -5.27 2.08
C GLY A 228 -16.74 -4.26 2.96
N LEU A 229 -16.20 -3.16 2.38
CA LEU A 229 -15.51 -2.12 3.14
C LEU A 229 -16.52 -1.19 3.83
N GLU A 230 -16.17 -0.78 5.05
CA GLU A 230 -16.97 0.12 5.89
C GLU A 230 -16.29 1.49 6.05
N ALA A 231 -16.97 2.46 6.65
CA ALA A 231 -16.43 3.81 6.90
C ALA A 231 -15.13 3.85 7.71
N LYS A 232 -14.88 2.82 8.52
CA LYS A 232 -13.62 2.65 9.27
C LYS A 232 -12.45 2.17 8.40
N ASP A 233 -12.74 1.62 7.23
CA ASP A 233 -11.75 1.10 6.30
C ASP A 233 -11.23 2.20 5.36
N GLY A 234 -10.18 1.92 4.62
CA GLY A 234 -9.58 2.86 3.68
C GLY A 234 -9.23 2.21 2.35
N ILE A 235 -9.49 2.92 1.25
CA ILE A 235 -9.09 2.55 -0.10
C ILE A 235 -7.81 3.32 -0.43
N ILE A 236 -6.71 2.60 -0.64
CA ILE A 236 -5.44 3.21 -1.03
C ILE A 236 -5.41 3.31 -2.55
N ILE A 237 -5.32 4.54 -3.06
CA ILE A 237 -5.17 4.83 -4.49
C ILE A 237 -3.76 5.33 -4.78
N GLY A 238 -3.16 4.85 -5.87
CA GLY A 238 -1.89 5.32 -6.38
C GLY A 238 -2.07 5.92 -7.76
N ALA A 239 -1.29 6.95 -8.07
CA ALA A 239 -1.34 7.58 -9.39
C ALA A 239 0.07 7.82 -9.95
N SER A 240 0.21 7.70 -11.26
CA SER A 240 1.43 7.99 -12.01
C SER A 240 1.43 9.37 -12.68
N SER A 241 0.28 10.06 -12.68
CA SER A 241 0.11 11.42 -13.17
C SER A 241 -1.02 12.12 -12.41
N LEU A 242 -1.02 13.46 -12.41
CA LEU A 242 -2.10 14.27 -11.82
C LEU A 242 -3.45 13.94 -12.46
N LYS A 243 -3.48 13.79 -13.79
CA LYS A 243 -4.69 13.41 -14.51
C LYS A 243 -5.29 12.11 -13.97
N ASN A 244 -4.45 11.09 -13.79
CA ASN A 244 -4.91 9.79 -13.27
C ASN A 244 -5.41 9.91 -11.83
N LEU A 245 -4.81 10.78 -11.01
CA LEU A 245 -5.27 11.02 -9.64
C LEU A 245 -6.62 11.74 -9.65
N GLU A 246 -6.78 12.77 -10.47
CA GLU A 246 -8.02 13.53 -10.61
C GLU A 246 -9.18 12.66 -11.09
N GLU A 247 -8.95 11.84 -12.13
CA GLU A 247 -9.91 10.85 -12.61
C GLU A 247 -10.32 9.89 -11.49
N SER A 248 -9.36 9.32 -10.77
CA SER A 248 -9.64 8.37 -9.68
C SER A 248 -10.42 9.01 -8.53
N LEU A 249 -10.08 10.23 -8.12
CA LEU A 249 -10.80 10.97 -7.08
C LEU A 249 -12.21 11.33 -7.50
N SER A 250 -12.36 11.83 -8.74
CA SER A 250 -13.66 12.16 -9.33
C SER A 250 -14.56 10.92 -9.42
N ASP A 251 -14.02 9.77 -9.84
CA ASP A 251 -14.78 8.52 -9.97
C ASP A 251 -15.20 7.98 -8.60
N LEU A 252 -14.36 8.10 -7.58
CA LEU A 252 -14.71 7.71 -6.21
C LEU A 252 -15.83 8.58 -5.60
N ASP A 253 -15.97 9.83 -6.03
CA ASP A 253 -17.03 10.71 -5.53
C ASP A 253 -18.38 10.53 -6.27
N LYS A 254 -18.41 9.70 -7.32
CA LYS A 254 -19.67 9.32 -7.97
C LYS A 254 -20.47 8.36 -7.09
N GLY A 255 -21.78 8.30 -7.32
CA GLY A 255 -22.70 7.42 -6.59
C GLY A 255 -22.54 5.93 -6.92
N PRO A 256 -23.39 5.07 -6.34
CA PRO A 256 -23.36 3.63 -6.58
C PRO A 256 -23.56 3.27 -8.05
N LEU A 257 -23.12 2.07 -8.42
CA LEU A 257 -23.29 1.51 -9.77
C LEU A 257 -24.72 1.05 -10.01
N ASP A 258 -25.11 0.96 -11.27
CA ASP A 258 -26.35 0.33 -11.68
C ASP A 258 -26.30 -1.20 -11.45
N GLU A 259 -27.45 -1.82 -11.26
CA GLU A 259 -27.59 -3.26 -10.95
C GLU A 259 -26.92 -4.16 -12.00
N SER A 260 -27.00 -3.79 -13.28
CA SER A 260 -26.34 -4.52 -14.38
C SER A 260 -24.83 -4.59 -14.22
N MET A 261 -24.22 -3.51 -13.71
CA MET A 261 -22.78 -3.47 -13.50
C MET A 261 -22.38 -4.26 -12.24
N ILE A 262 -23.21 -4.22 -11.18
CA ILE A 262 -23.01 -5.02 -9.97
C ILE A 262 -23.05 -6.51 -10.33
N GLN A 263 -24.07 -6.94 -11.07
CA GLN A 263 -24.19 -8.32 -11.54
C GLN A 263 -22.98 -8.76 -12.36
N ALA A 264 -22.43 -7.87 -13.22
CA ALA A 264 -21.23 -8.17 -13.98
C ALA A 264 -20.00 -8.41 -13.09
N PHE A 265 -19.88 -7.72 -11.95
CA PHE A 265 -18.82 -8.00 -10.97
C PHE A 265 -18.99 -9.38 -10.33
N ASP A 266 -20.21 -9.77 -10.00
CA ASP A 266 -20.51 -11.09 -9.44
C ASP A 266 -20.23 -12.20 -10.46
N ASP A 267 -20.64 -12.03 -11.71
CA ASP A 267 -20.38 -12.97 -12.80
C ASP A 267 -18.87 -13.10 -13.09
N ALA A 268 -18.15 -11.99 -13.11
CA ALA A 268 -16.70 -11.97 -13.26
C ALA A 268 -15.99 -12.68 -12.09
N TRP A 269 -16.47 -12.49 -10.87
CA TRP A 269 -15.94 -13.19 -9.68
C TRP A 269 -16.16 -14.71 -9.79
N GLU A 270 -17.35 -15.18 -10.10
CA GLU A 270 -17.62 -16.61 -10.27
C GLU A 270 -16.74 -17.24 -11.36
N LYS A 271 -16.41 -16.45 -12.39
CA LYS A 271 -15.48 -16.88 -13.45
C LYS A 271 -14.05 -17.01 -12.97
N VAL A 272 -13.56 -16.02 -12.19
CA VAL A 272 -12.15 -15.93 -11.75
C VAL A 272 -11.87 -16.77 -10.52
N LYS A 273 -12.84 -16.97 -9.66
CA LYS A 273 -12.76 -17.64 -8.36
C LYS A 273 -11.98 -18.98 -8.37
N PRO A 274 -12.14 -19.88 -9.36
CA PRO A 274 -11.38 -21.13 -9.39
C PRO A 274 -9.87 -20.96 -9.57
N SER A 275 -9.43 -19.83 -10.15
CA SER A 275 -8.02 -19.50 -10.36
C SER A 275 -7.46 -18.53 -9.33
N SER A 276 -8.31 -18.06 -8.41
CA SER A 276 -7.90 -17.09 -7.37
C SER A 276 -6.90 -17.72 -6.44
N GLN A 277 -5.72 -17.15 -6.38
CA GLN A 277 -4.69 -17.55 -5.43
C GLN A 277 -4.93 -16.93 -4.06
N TYR A 278 -4.51 -17.63 -3.00
CA TYR A 278 -4.44 -17.02 -1.68
C TYR A 278 -3.62 -15.73 -1.76
N TYR A 279 -4.14 -14.63 -1.20
CA TYR A 279 -3.47 -13.33 -1.25
C TYR A 279 -2.16 -13.31 -0.43
N VAL A 280 -2.00 -14.25 0.51
CA VAL A 280 -0.81 -14.41 1.33
C VAL A 280 0.25 -15.18 0.55
N ARG A 281 1.48 -14.65 0.54
CA ARG A 281 2.64 -15.34 0.01
C ARG A 281 3.16 -16.35 1.03
N PRO A 282 3.67 -17.52 0.58
CA PRO A 282 4.45 -18.36 1.46
C PRO A 282 5.60 -17.56 2.08
N ALA A 283 5.84 -17.73 3.38
CA ALA A 283 6.94 -17.07 4.10
C ALA A 283 8.34 -17.36 3.48
N THR A 284 8.42 -18.39 2.63
CA THR A 284 9.61 -18.78 1.87
C THR A 284 9.80 -18.03 0.55
N ALA A 285 8.82 -17.25 0.11
CA ALA A 285 8.98 -16.40 -1.07
C ALA A 285 9.88 -15.21 -0.71
N ARG A 286 11.18 -15.44 -0.67
CA ARG A 286 12.19 -14.38 -0.57
C ARG A 286 11.96 -13.41 -1.72
N TYR A 287 11.66 -12.17 -1.39
CA TYR A 287 11.69 -11.11 -2.40
C TYR A 287 13.15 -10.97 -2.87
N PRO A 288 13.42 -10.93 -4.16
CA PRO A 288 14.78 -10.74 -4.67
C PRO A 288 15.28 -9.29 -4.45
N VAL A 289 14.90 -8.66 -3.34
CA VAL A 289 15.27 -7.27 -3.02
C VAL A 289 16.73 -7.18 -2.61
N SER A 290 17.30 -8.24 -1.98
CA SER A 290 18.74 -8.32 -1.70
C SER A 290 19.57 -8.22 -2.98
N THR A 291 19.17 -8.93 -4.03
CA THR A 291 19.84 -8.86 -5.34
C THR A 291 19.72 -7.47 -6.01
N MET A 292 18.79 -6.65 -5.58
CA MET A 292 18.57 -5.30 -6.12
C MET A 292 19.42 -4.24 -5.41
N MET A 293 19.68 -4.42 -4.11
CA MET A 293 20.53 -3.51 -3.34
C MET A 293 22.01 -3.83 -3.53
N GLU A 294 22.41 -5.10 -3.55
CA GLU A 294 23.79 -5.52 -3.85
C GLU A 294 24.30 -5.00 -5.20
N LYS A 295 23.45 -5.00 -6.25
CA LYS A 295 23.79 -4.43 -7.55
C LYS A 295 23.89 -2.89 -7.57
N ALA A 296 23.35 -2.21 -6.59
CA ALA A 296 23.46 -0.76 -6.44
C ALA A 296 24.74 -0.37 -5.68
N GLU A 297 25.21 -1.20 -4.76
CA GLU A 297 26.45 -1.02 -4.00
C GLU A 297 27.69 -1.37 -4.85
N ASP A 298 27.65 -2.47 -5.58
CA ASP A 298 28.73 -2.91 -6.48
C ASP A 298 29.04 -1.88 -7.58
N LYS A 299 28.03 -1.10 -8.01
CA LYS A 299 28.23 0.02 -8.95
C LYS A 299 28.81 1.29 -8.32
N ARG A 300 28.67 1.48 -7.01
CA ARG A 300 29.30 2.63 -6.33
C ARG A 300 30.80 2.44 -6.14
N GLU A 301 31.24 1.21 -5.84
CA GLU A 301 32.65 0.88 -5.70
C GLU A 301 33.42 0.97 -7.04
N THR A 302 32.77 0.58 -8.16
CA THR A 302 33.37 0.65 -9.49
C THR A 302 33.44 2.06 -10.09
N THR A 303 32.61 3.00 -9.62
CA THR A 303 32.64 4.41 -10.12
C THR A 303 33.56 5.31 -9.30
N GLN A 304 34.00 4.87 -8.10
CA GLN A 304 35.02 5.60 -7.31
C GLN A 304 36.47 5.15 -7.63
N ALA A 305 36.62 4.10 -8.46
CA ALA A 305 37.92 3.56 -8.86
C ALA A 305 38.35 3.95 -10.29
N GLN A 306 37.66 4.86 -10.96
CA GLN A 306 38.02 5.54 -12.19
C GLN A 306 38.04 7.06 -11.99
#